data_4f57bcc892d7a4143c7440c2fe8b1d61
#
_entry.id   4f57bcc892d7a4143c7440c2fe8b1d61
#
_cell.length_a   1.000
_cell.length_b   1.000
_cell.length_c   1.000
_cell.angle_alpha   90.00
_cell.angle_beta   90.00
_cell.angle_gamma   90.00
#
_symmetry.space_group_name_H-M   'P 1'
#
loop_
_entity.id
_entity.type
_entity.pdbx_description
1 polymer ?
#
loop_
_entity_poly.entity_id
_entity_poly.type
_entity_poly.pdbx_seq_one_letter_code
_entity_poly.pdbx_strand_id
1 'polypeptide(L)'
;IKDSCEVNNIQHPIIISESGRAIISHCSVLIFNVLGTSHVYSQVKKSDQKSQSLIITNLIETLNQLKNLKHKQKDLSEIIELWNDAKKFKEDCLVAFRLGFINLEERAYAEELTWACAKEIADYLDNYEIIHQDLSEITNTLSSTYYANLSVFKSIPDTWAINQIFPIIPIHRHLEEPFCKGNFADLTCDSDGKLNSFIDDGKIKSLLNLHRLEENNDYLIGIFMAGAYQESLGNFHNLFGN
;
A
#
# COMPACT_ATOMS: atom_id res chain seq x y z
N ILE A 1 -33.10 21.48 11.83
CA ILE A 1 -33.42 22.77 12.51
C ILE A 1 -34.60 23.43 11.83
N LYS A 2 -34.52 23.72 10.51
CA LYS A 2 -35.59 24.41 9.76
C LYS A 2 -36.94 23.72 10.00
N ASP A 3 -37.08 22.47 9.67
CA ASP A 3 -38.31 21.69 9.79
C ASP A 3 -38.86 21.66 11.23
N SER A 4 -37.95 21.52 12.21
CA SER A 4 -38.33 21.54 13.61
C SER A 4 -38.87 22.90 14.06
N CYS A 5 -38.30 24.01 13.57
CA CYS A 5 -38.79 25.35 13.88
C CYS A 5 -40.15 25.58 13.23
N GLU A 6 -40.35 25.18 11.98
CA GLU A 6 -41.62 25.31 11.27
C GLU A 6 -42.74 24.50 11.93
N VAL A 7 -42.48 23.24 12.29
CA VAL A 7 -43.45 22.36 12.96
C VAL A 7 -43.89 22.93 14.33
N ASN A 8 -42.97 23.53 15.06
CA ASN A 8 -43.23 24.06 16.38
C ASN A 8 -43.58 25.58 16.37
N ASN A 9 -43.64 26.20 15.22
CA ASN A 9 -43.93 27.63 15.02
C ASN A 9 -43.03 28.53 15.90
N ILE A 10 -41.72 28.23 15.94
CA ILE A 10 -40.73 29.03 16.67
C ILE A 10 -39.76 29.71 15.69
N GLN A 11 -39.19 30.84 16.11
CA GLN A 11 -38.22 31.56 15.32
C GLN A 11 -36.97 30.72 15.04
N HIS A 12 -36.44 30.80 13.82
CA HIS A 12 -35.18 30.14 13.47
C HIS A 12 -34.02 30.72 14.30
N PRO A 13 -33.18 29.88 14.92
CA PRO A 13 -32.03 30.37 15.65
C PRO A 13 -30.94 30.87 14.70
N ILE A 14 -30.11 31.78 15.19
CA ILE A 14 -28.82 32.11 14.53
C ILE A 14 -27.89 30.94 14.74
N ILE A 15 -27.38 30.39 13.64
CA ILE A 15 -26.43 29.26 13.68
C ILE A 15 -25.03 29.83 13.53
N ILE A 16 -24.19 29.53 14.51
CA ILE A 16 -22.76 29.84 14.50
C ILE A 16 -22.00 28.53 14.47
N SER A 17 -21.07 28.40 13.53
CA SER A 17 -20.24 27.20 13.40
C SER A 17 -18.77 27.57 13.26
N GLU A 18 -17.91 26.74 13.82
CA GLU A 18 -16.47 26.75 13.55
C GLU A 18 -16.18 25.80 12.39
N SER A 19 -16.06 26.33 11.18
CA SER A 19 -15.98 25.55 9.96
C SER A 19 -14.72 25.89 9.13
N GLY A 20 -13.62 26.30 9.80
CA GLY A 20 -12.40 26.77 9.14
C GLY A 20 -11.90 25.79 8.09
N ARG A 21 -11.70 24.51 8.45
CA ARG A 21 -11.22 23.48 7.53
C ARG A 21 -12.16 23.27 6.34
N ALA A 22 -13.47 23.23 6.55
CA ALA A 22 -14.45 23.06 5.49
C ALA A 22 -14.48 24.22 4.49
N ILE A 23 -14.14 25.44 4.94
CA ILE A 23 -14.15 26.63 4.10
C ILE A 23 -12.87 26.77 3.30
N ILE A 24 -11.70 26.46 3.87
CA ILE A 24 -10.41 26.80 3.28
C ILE A 24 -9.66 25.58 2.69
N SER A 25 -10.03 24.36 3.02
CA SER A 25 -9.29 23.16 2.60
C SER A 25 -9.15 23.04 1.07
N HIS A 26 -10.16 23.44 0.32
CA HIS A 26 -10.19 23.36 -1.15
C HIS A 26 -9.37 24.44 -1.87
N CYS A 27 -8.78 25.40 -1.14
CA CYS A 27 -8.04 26.50 -1.74
C CYS A 27 -6.68 26.10 -2.31
N SER A 28 -6.12 24.95 -1.90
CA SER A 28 -4.84 24.47 -2.43
C SER A 28 -4.83 22.98 -2.71
N VAL A 29 -3.97 22.63 -3.65
CA VAL A 29 -3.65 21.26 -4.05
C VAL A 29 -2.13 21.13 -3.99
N LEU A 30 -1.65 20.09 -3.32
CA LEU A 30 -0.23 19.74 -3.35
C LEU A 30 0.00 18.78 -4.51
N ILE A 31 0.94 19.11 -5.38
CA ILE A 31 1.36 18.25 -6.49
C ILE A 31 2.79 17.82 -6.26
N PHE A 32 3.05 16.53 -6.38
CA PHE A 32 4.40 16.00 -6.29
C PHE A 32 4.68 15.00 -7.42
N ASN A 33 5.96 14.82 -7.74
CA ASN A 33 6.41 13.80 -8.68
C ASN A 33 6.84 12.54 -7.93
N VAL A 34 6.60 11.40 -8.54
CA VAL A 34 7.12 10.11 -8.08
C VAL A 34 8.50 9.90 -8.69
N LEU A 35 9.50 9.74 -7.84
CA LEU A 35 10.91 9.59 -8.25
C LEU A 35 11.29 8.15 -8.62
N GLY A 36 10.55 7.18 -8.12
CA GLY A 36 10.82 5.77 -8.35
C GLY A 36 9.86 4.87 -7.58
N THR A 37 9.97 3.59 -7.82
CA THR A 37 9.20 2.57 -7.10
C THR A 37 10.09 1.46 -6.59
N SER A 38 9.75 0.95 -5.41
CA SER A 38 10.24 -0.33 -4.92
C SER A 38 9.17 -1.38 -5.17
N HIS A 39 9.47 -2.32 -6.04
CA HIS A 39 8.63 -3.49 -6.23
C HIS A 39 9.15 -4.62 -5.36
N VAL A 40 8.27 -5.20 -4.56
CA VAL A 40 8.63 -6.30 -3.66
C VAL A 40 8.95 -7.57 -4.44
N TYR A 41 8.57 -7.65 -5.72
CA TYR A 41 8.65 -8.90 -6.40
C TYR A 41 9.39 -8.80 -7.74
N SER A 42 10.39 -9.67 -7.90
CA SER A 42 11.04 -10.01 -9.15
C SER A 42 10.52 -11.36 -9.65
N GLN A 43 10.70 -11.63 -10.94
CA GLN A 43 10.48 -12.99 -11.43
C GLN A 43 11.44 -13.94 -10.71
N VAL A 44 10.92 -15.03 -10.15
CA VAL A 44 11.74 -16.09 -9.56
C VAL A 44 12.75 -16.54 -10.61
N LYS A 45 13.99 -16.16 -10.43
CA LYS A 45 15.08 -16.68 -11.27
C LYS A 45 15.23 -18.15 -10.92
N LYS A 46 15.16 -19.04 -11.90
CA LYS A 46 15.52 -20.44 -11.67
C LYS A 46 16.95 -20.44 -11.15
N SER A 47 17.12 -20.77 -9.89
CA SER A 47 18.43 -21.06 -9.37
C SER A 47 18.92 -22.33 -10.05
N ASP A 48 20.04 -22.25 -10.78
CA ASP A 48 20.69 -23.42 -11.38
C ASP A 48 21.33 -24.31 -10.27
N GLN A 49 21.39 -23.81 -9.06
CA GLN A 49 21.84 -24.57 -7.89
C GLN A 49 20.66 -25.38 -7.33
N LYS A 50 20.79 -26.70 -7.37
CA LYS A 50 19.95 -27.58 -6.56
C LYS A 50 20.25 -27.29 -5.09
N SER A 51 19.45 -26.41 -4.48
CA SER A 51 19.53 -26.19 -3.04
C SER A 51 19.33 -27.52 -2.34
N GLN A 52 20.25 -27.86 -1.43
CA GLN A 52 20.15 -29.05 -0.60
C GLN A 52 19.31 -28.80 0.66
N SER A 53 18.86 -27.56 0.88
CA SER A 53 18.06 -27.18 2.04
C SER A 53 16.64 -27.70 1.92
N LEU A 54 16.20 -28.50 2.91
CA LEU A 54 14.83 -29.01 3.01
C LEU A 54 13.81 -27.86 3.05
N ILE A 55 14.15 -26.74 3.69
CA ILE A 55 13.28 -25.55 3.79
C ILE A 55 12.94 -25.00 2.40
N ILE A 56 13.95 -24.89 1.53
CA ILE A 56 13.75 -24.40 0.16
C ILE A 56 12.96 -25.40 -0.67
N THR A 57 13.22 -26.68 -0.49
CA THR A 57 12.46 -27.74 -1.17
C THR A 57 10.99 -27.66 -0.79
N ASN A 58 10.67 -27.50 0.48
CA ASN A 58 9.30 -27.34 0.97
C ASN A 58 8.62 -26.08 0.39
N LEU A 59 9.31 -24.94 0.30
CA LEU A 59 8.80 -23.74 -0.34
C LEU A 59 8.49 -23.95 -1.82
N ILE A 60 9.33 -24.67 -2.55
CA ILE A 60 9.10 -25.03 -3.95
C ILE A 60 7.85 -25.92 -4.07
N GLU A 61 7.68 -26.89 -3.20
CA GLU A 61 6.52 -27.76 -3.16
C GLU A 61 5.24 -26.95 -2.88
N THR A 62 5.26 -26.06 -1.89
CA THR A 62 4.14 -25.16 -1.58
C THR A 62 3.77 -24.31 -2.80
N LEU A 63 4.73 -23.71 -3.49
CA LEU A 63 4.50 -22.94 -4.70
C LEU A 63 3.88 -23.80 -5.82
N ASN A 64 4.36 -25.03 -6.00
CA ASN A 64 3.79 -25.94 -7.00
C ASN A 64 2.35 -26.35 -6.66
N GLN A 65 2.05 -26.56 -5.39
CA GLN A 65 0.68 -26.84 -4.93
C GLN A 65 -0.23 -25.65 -5.24
N LEU A 66 0.19 -24.41 -4.93
CA LEU A 66 -0.56 -23.18 -5.26
C LEU A 66 -0.80 -23.03 -6.77
N LYS A 67 0.20 -23.28 -7.62
CA LYS A 67 0.04 -23.26 -9.08
C LYS A 67 -0.97 -24.26 -9.59
N ASN A 68 -1.04 -25.43 -8.98
CA ASN A 68 -1.98 -26.48 -9.35
C ASN A 68 -3.43 -26.17 -8.90
N LEU A 69 -3.61 -25.20 -7.97
CA LEU A 69 -4.95 -24.76 -7.54
C LEU A 69 -5.70 -23.94 -8.60
N LYS A 70 -5.00 -23.29 -9.54
CA LYS A 70 -5.61 -22.42 -10.57
C LYS A 70 -6.70 -23.09 -11.41
N HIS A 71 -6.77 -24.41 -11.41
CA HIS A 71 -7.70 -25.16 -12.23
C HIS A 71 -8.85 -25.82 -11.45
N LYS A 72 -8.97 -25.58 -10.14
CA LYS A 72 -10.03 -26.20 -9.30
C LYS A 72 -10.56 -25.16 -8.32
N GLN A 73 -11.86 -24.97 -8.33
CA GLN A 73 -12.55 -24.24 -7.25
C GLN A 73 -12.33 -25.05 -5.96
N LYS A 74 -11.47 -24.58 -5.08
CA LYS A 74 -11.08 -25.27 -3.86
C LYS A 74 -11.42 -24.47 -2.61
N ASP A 75 -11.36 -25.19 -1.48
CA ASP A 75 -11.62 -24.64 -0.17
C ASP A 75 -10.60 -23.55 0.18
N LEU A 76 -11.08 -22.40 0.60
CA LEU A 76 -10.26 -21.26 1.03
C LEU A 76 -9.31 -21.64 2.19
N SER A 77 -9.70 -22.64 3.01
CA SER A 77 -8.88 -23.16 4.10
C SER A 77 -7.55 -23.74 3.63
N GLU A 78 -7.54 -24.44 2.47
CA GLU A 78 -6.29 -24.99 1.90
C GLU A 78 -5.33 -23.87 1.44
N ILE A 79 -5.86 -22.78 0.91
CA ILE A 79 -5.04 -21.62 0.51
C ILE A 79 -4.43 -20.93 1.72
N ILE A 80 -5.23 -20.77 2.80
CA ILE A 80 -4.75 -20.18 4.06
C ILE A 80 -3.66 -21.07 4.68
N GLU A 81 -3.82 -22.37 4.66
CA GLU A 81 -2.82 -23.33 5.14
C GLU A 81 -1.50 -23.20 4.36
N LEU A 82 -1.57 -23.26 3.03
CA LEU A 82 -0.38 -23.10 2.17
C LEU A 82 0.31 -21.75 2.35
N TRP A 83 -0.46 -20.68 2.59
CA TRP A 83 0.13 -19.38 2.91
C TRP A 83 0.84 -19.37 4.26
N ASN A 84 0.25 -19.98 5.27
CA ASN A 84 0.87 -20.09 6.59
C ASN A 84 2.16 -20.95 6.54
N ASP A 85 2.16 -22.01 5.75
CA ASP A 85 3.35 -22.82 5.50
C ASP A 85 4.46 -22.01 4.81
N ALA A 86 4.12 -21.24 3.78
CA ALA A 86 5.09 -20.38 3.10
C ALA A 86 5.71 -19.33 4.05
N LYS A 87 4.90 -18.69 4.90
CA LYS A 87 5.40 -17.75 5.93
C LYS A 87 6.33 -18.44 6.93
N LYS A 88 5.93 -19.60 7.42
CA LYS A 88 6.74 -20.40 8.36
C LYS A 88 8.08 -20.79 7.75
N PHE A 89 8.10 -21.32 6.54
CA PHE A 89 9.35 -21.71 5.87
C PHE A 89 10.27 -20.49 5.62
N LYS A 90 9.71 -19.32 5.33
CA LYS A 90 10.49 -18.09 5.25
C LYS A 90 11.16 -17.74 6.59
N GLU A 91 10.42 -17.85 7.69
CA GLU A 91 10.95 -17.60 9.04
C GLU A 91 12.02 -18.63 9.41
N ASP A 92 11.78 -19.90 9.17
CA ASP A 92 12.74 -20.99 9.40
C ASP A 92 14.03 -20.75 8.59
N CYS A 93 13.89 -20.28 7.34
CA CYS A 93 15.03 -19.90 6.50
C CYS A 93 15.84 -18.74 7.11
N LEU A 94 15.17 -17.71 7.65
CA LEU A 94 15.84 -16.61 8.33
C LEU A 94 16.62 -17.09 9.56
N VAL A 95 16.03 -18.00 10.34
CA VAL A 95 16.71 -18.61 11.50
C VAL A 95 17.92 -19.43 11.05
N ALA A 96 17.75 -20.28 10.03
CA ALA A 96 18.82 -21.10 9.48
C ALA A 96 19.99 -20.23 8.95
N PHE A 97 19.66 -19.10 8.30
CA PHE A 97 20.67 -18.13 7.86
C PHE A 97 21.45 -17.51 9.03
N ARG A 98 20.76 -17.09 10.08
CA ARG A 98 21.40 -16.52 11.29
C ARG A 98 22.31 -17.52 11.99
N LEU A 99 22.00 -18.79 11.91
CA LEU A 99 22.80 -19.89 12.48
C LEU A 99 23.91 -20.37 11.53
N GLY A 100 24.00 -19.85 10.32
CA GLY A 100 25.03 -20.22 9.33
C GLY A 100 24.77 -21.54 8.60
N PHE A 101 23.57 -22.10 8.67
CA PHE A 101 23.21 -23.34 7.97
C PHE A 101 22.89 -23.14 6.49
N ILE A 102 22.50 -21.92 6.09
CA ILE A 102 22.26 -21.55 4.71
C ILE A 102 22.99 -20.25 4.39
N ASN A 103 23.29 -20.04 3.11
CA ASN A 103 23.97 -18.86 2.62
C ASN A 103 22.98 -17.73 2.22
N LEU A 104 23.52 -16.56 1.85
CA LEU A 104 22.71 -15.40 1.48
C LEU A 104 21.88 -15.63 0.20
N GLU A 105 22.42 -16.38 -0.76
CA GLU A 105 21.73 -16.69 -2.02
C GLU A 105 20.51 -17.58 -1.76
N GLU A 106 20.66 -18.59 -0.90
CA GLU A 106 19.56 -19.47 -0.49
C GLU A 106 18.48 -18.69 0.27
N ARG A 107 18.87 -17.77 1.15
CA ARG A 107 17.92 -16.88 1.84
C ARG A 107 17.17 -15.99 0.86
N ALA A 108 17.87 -15.33 -0.07
CA ALA A 108 17.24 -14.50 -1.09
C ALA A 108 16.25 -15.31 -1.94
N TYR A 109 16.64 -16.53 -2.31
CA TYR A 109 15.77 -17.42 -3.08
C TYR A 109 14.51 -17.84 -2.32
N ALA A 110 14.63 -18.10 -1.01
CA ALA A 110 13.47 -18.39 -0.16
C ALA A 110 12.50 -17.19 -0.07
N GLU A 111 13.02 -15.96 -0.01
CA GLU A 111 12.18 -14.75 -0.06
C GLU A 111 11.47 -14.61 -1.41
N GLU A 112 12.17 -14.82 -2.53
CA GLU A 112 11.57 -14.82 -3.88
C GLU A 112 10.46 -15.87 -4.03
N LEU A 113 10.68 -17.09 -3.51
CA LEU A 113 9.67 -18.15 -3.53
C LEU A 113 8.44 -17.78 -2.70
N THR A 114 8.63 -17.18 -1.53
CA THR A 114 7.52 -16.72 -0.69
C THR A 114 6.68 -15.65 -1.40
N TRP A 115 7.32 -14.70 -2.08
CA TRP A 115 6.62 -13.70 -2.88
C TRP A 115 5.90 -14.31 -4.08
N ALA A 116 6.48 -15.34 -4.69
CA ALA A 116 5.81 -16.08 -5.77
C ALA A 116 4.54 -16.80 -5.23
N CYS A 117 4.60 -17.39 -4.03
CA CYS A 117 3.42 -17.95 -3.37
C CYS A 117 2.35 -16.88 -3.14
N ALA A 118 2.73 -15.72 -2.59
CA ALA A 118 1.81 -14.61 -2.37
C ALA A 118 1.12 -14.17 -3.68
N LYS A 119 1.87 -14.09 -4.78
CA LYS A 119 1.33 -13.74 -6.09
C LYS A 119 0.33 -14.77 -6.62
N GLU A 120 0.67 -16.05 -6.55
CA GLU A 120 -0.25 -17.11 -6.99
C GLU A 120 -1.58 -17.06 -6.23
N ILE A 121 -1.52 -16.72 -4.94
CA ILE A 121 -2.71 -16.56 -4.10
C ILE A 121 -3.48 -15.29 -4.49
N ALA A 122 -2.81 -14.16 -4.69
CA ALA A 122 -3.47 -12.92 -5.10
C ALA A 122 -4.19 -13.10 -6.44
N ASP A 123 -3.52 -13.69 -7.44
CA ASP A 123 -4.10 -14.01 -8.74
C ASP A 123 -5.32 -14.95 -8.61
N TYR A 124 -5.29 -15.89 -7.66
CA TYR A 124 -6.42 -16.76 -7.39
C TYR A 124 -7.60 -15.99 -6.78
N LEU A 125 -7.34 -15.14 -5.78
CA LEU A 125 -8.37 -14.34 -5.11
C LEU A 125 -9.05 -13.36 -6.07
N ASP A 126 -8.28 -12.70 -6.92
CA ASP A 126 -8.79 -11.78 -7.93
C ASP A 126 -9.69 -12.52 -8.95
N ASN A 127 -9.30 -13.71 -9.40
CA ASN A 127 -10.09 -14.51 -10.35
C ASN A 127 -11.43 -15.01 -9.78
N TYR A 128 -11.54 -15.17 -8.48
CA TYR A 128 -12.77 -15.64 -7.81
C TYR A 128 -13.50 -14.55 -7.02
N GLU A 129 -13.06 -13.29 -7.12
CA GLU A 129 -13.61 -12.13 -6.39
C GLU A 129 -13.75 -12.37 -4.88
N ILE A 130 -12.80 -13.13 -4.31
CA ILE A 130 -12.82 -13.50 -2.89
C ILE A 130 -12.17 -12.40 -2.07
N ILE A 131 -12.92 -11.86 -1.10
CA ILE A 131 -12.40 -10.94 -0.07
C ILE A 131 -12.38 -11.69 1.26
N HIS A 132 -11.19 -11.98 1.76
CA HIS A 132 -11.00 -12.62 3.05
C HIS A 132 -9.99 -11.85 3.91
N GLN A 133 -10.34 -11.63 5.18
CA GLN A 133 -9.55 -10.77 6.06
C GLN A 133 -8.13 -11.31 6.29
N ASP A 134 -7.99 -12.64 6.48
CA ASP A 134 -6.69 -13.30 6.72
C ASP A 134 -5.75 -13.24 5.50
N LEU A 135 -6.29 -12.99 4.31
CA LEU A 135 -5.53 -12.88 3.07
C LEU A 135 -5.31 -11.43 2.62
N SER A 136 -5.89 -10.45 3.30
CA SER A 136 -5.66 -9.02 3.03
C SER A 136 -4.19 -8.62 3.21
N GLU A 137 -3.47 -9.29 4.09
CA GLU A 137 -2.02 -9.12 4.30
C GLU A 137 -1.22 -9.43 3.03
N ILE A 138 -1.68 -10.36 2.19
CA ILE A 138 -1.01 -10.73 0.94
C ILE A 138 -0.99 -9.56 -0.04
N THR A 139 -2.11 -8.87 -0.18
CA THR A 139 -2.19 -7.69 -1.06
C THR A 139 -1.23 -6.59 -0.60
N ASN A 140 -1.11 -6.38 0.70
CA ASN A 140 -0.15 -5.42 1.27
C ASN A 140 1.30 -5.87 1.02
N THR A 141 1.59 -7.17 1.14
CA THR A 141 2.92 -7.74 0.89
C THR A 141 3.36 -7.57 -0.56
N LEU A 142 2.43 -7.60 -1.51
CA LEU A 142 2.70 -7.46 -2.94
C LEU A 142 2.64 -6.01 -3.43
N SER A 143 2.27 -5.07 -2.56
CA SER A 143 2.14 -3.68 -2.94
C SER A 143 3.49 -3.04 -3.25
N SER A 144 3.46 -2.07 -4.15
CA SER A 144 4.62 -1.25 -4.48
C SER A 144 4.68 0.00 -3.61
N THR A 145 5.88 0.39 -3.19
CA THR A 145 6.08 1.70 -2.58
C THR A 145 6.54 2.69 -3.65
N TYR A 146 5.82 3.79 -3.79
CA TYR A 146 6.13 4.89 -4.69
C TYR A 146 6.82 5.99 -3.89
N TYR A 147 8.04 6.35 -4.27
CA TYR A 147 8.82 7.38 -3.57
C TYR A 147 8.41 8.77 -4.05
N ALA A 148 7.82 9.54 -3.16
CA ALA A 148 7.28 10.86 -3.42
C ALA A 148 8.35 11.95 -3.22
N ASN A 149 8.46 12.89 -4.16
CA ASN A 149 9.35 14.04 -4.03
C ASN A 149 8.75 15.09 -3.09
N LEU A 150 8.59 14.75 -1.83
CA LEU A 150 8.06 15.63 -0.77
C LEU A 150 8.54 15.19 0.61
N SER A 151 8.28 16.01 1.61
CA SER A 151 8.26 15.62 3.03
C SER A 151 6.82 15.68 3.55
N VAL A 152 6.32 14.59 4.11
CA VAL A 152 5.00 14.54 4.78
C VAL A 152 4.93 15.59 5.88
N PHE A 153 5.99 15.73 6.68
CA PHE A 153 6.08 16.64 7.82
C PHE A 153 6.06 18.11 7.43
N LYS A 154 6.58 18.43 6.23
CA LYS A 154 6.59 19.80 5.70
C LYS A 154 5.31 20.13 4.95
N SER A 155 4.87 19.22 4.08
CA SER A 155 3.87 19.55 3.06
C SER A 155 2.44 19.19 3.48
N ILE A 156 2.26 18.12 4.26
CA ILE A 156 0.95 17.64 4.74
C ILE A 156 1.04 17.08 6.17
N PRO A 157 1.48 17.90 7.14
CA PRO A 157 1.76 17.45 8.50
C PRO A 157 0.56 16.82 9.21
N ASP A 158 -0.67 17.20 8.88
CA ASP A 158 -1.87 16.65 9.52
C ASP A 158 -2.08 15.15 9.21
N THR A 159 -1.52 14.64 8.13
CA THR A 159 -1.53 13.21 7.85
C THR A 159 -0.86 12.43 8.97
N TRP A 160 0.30 12.91 9.41
CA TRP A 160 1.07 12.32 10.50
C TRP A 160 0.54 12.73 11.88
N ALA A 161 0.26 14.02 12.09
CA ALA A 161 -0.04 14.55 13.40
C ALA A 161 -1.42 14.12 13.95
N ILE A 162 -2.42 14.02 13.09
CA ILE A 162 -3.81 13.73 13.48
C ILE A 162 -4.49 12.66 12.60
N ASN A 163 -3.73 11.92 11.79
CA ASN A 163 -4.24 10.93 10.86
C ASN A 163 -5.29 11.50 9.89
N GLN A 164 -5.12 12.77 9.46
CA GLN A 164 -5.99 13.36 8.46
C GLN A 164 -5.80 12.65 7.12
N ILE A 165 -6.89 12.21 6.53
CA ILE A 165 -6.88 11.58 5.21
C ILE A 165 -7.25 12.64 4.17
N PHE A 166 -6.43 12.74 3.12
CA PHE A 166 -6.65 13.63 1.98
C PHE A 166 -7.06 12.83 0.75
N PRO A 167 -7.89 13.39 -0.15
CA PRO A 167 -8.10 12.81 -1.47
C PRO A 167 -6.80 12.86 -2.27
N ILE A 168 -6.34 11.69 -2.74
CA ILE A 168 -5.07 11.54 -3.47
C ILE A 168 -5.35 10.80 -4.76
N ILE A 169 -4.99 11.40 -5.89
CA ILE A 169 -5.14 10.79 -7.22
C ILE A 169 -3.98 11.18 -8.13
N PRO A 170 -3.64 10.35 -9.14
CA PRO A 170 -2.84 10.80 -10.27
C PRO A 170 -3.54 11.97 -10.98
N ILE A 171 -2.79 13.01 -11.39
CA ILE A 171 -3.37 14.17 -12.09
C ILE A 171 -3.30 14.04 -13.62
N HIS A 172 -2.81 12.93 -14.12
CA HIS A 172 -2.73 12.61 -15.55
C HIS A 172 -2.93 11.10 -15.76
N ARG A 173 -2.95 10.64 -17.02
CA ARG A 173 -3.17 9.25 -17.42
C ARG A 173 -4.56 8.70 -17.05
N HIS A 174 -5.58 9.57 -17.01
CA HIS A 174 -6.95 9.22 -16.62
C HIS A 174 -7.68 8.30 -17.61
N LEU A 175 -7.15 8.10 -18.81
CA LEU A 175 -7.68 7.17 -19.80
C LEU A 175 -7.06 5.78 -19.72
N GLU A 176 -6.10 5.60 -18.83
CA GLU A 176 -5.41 4.33 -18.60
C GLU A 176 -5.94 3.69 -17.32
N GLU A 177 -6.09 2.38 -17.32
CA GLU A 177 -6.51 1.65 -16.12
C GLU A 177 -5.33 1.51 -15.15
N PRO A 178 -5.46 1.98 -13.88
CA PRO A 178 -4.43 1.85 -12.88
C PRO A 178 -4.47 0.46 -12.23
N PHE A 179 -3.58 -0.43 -12.66
CA PHE A 179 -3.55 -1.83 -12.22
C PHE A 179 -2.52 -2.15 -11.12
N CYS A 180 -1.65 -1.19 -10.77
CA CYS A 180 -0.68 -1.37 -9.70
C CYS A 180 -1.28 -0.92 -8.36
N LYS A 181 -1.17 -1.74 -7.32
CA LYS A 181 -1.54 -1.33 -5.96
C LYS A 181 -0.30 -0.81 -5.23
N GLY A 182 -0.40 0.37 -4.61
CA GLY A 182 0.75 0.96 -3.94
C GLY A 182 0.38 1.98 -2.87
N ASN A 183 1.40 2.32 -2.11
CA ASN A 183 1.41 3.42 -1.14
C ASN A 183 2.54 4.39 -1.49
N PHE A 184 2.62 5.51 -0.78
CA PHE A 184 3.71 6.46 -0.97
C PHE A 184 4.59 6.53 0.27
N ALA A 185 5.90 6.67 0.04
CA ALA A 185 6.88 7.05 1.05
C ALA A 185 7.53 8.36 0.64
N ASP A 186 7.76 9.25 1.59
CA ASP A 186 8.49 10.49 1.37
C ASP A 186 10.01 10.25 1.30
N LEU A 187 10.79 11.32 1.14
CA LEU A 187 12.26 11.25 1.08
C LEU A 187 12.93 11.44 2.45
N THR A 188 12.17 11.54 3.53
CA THR A 188 12.75 11.64 4.85
C THR A 188 13.26 10.29 5.35
N CYS A 189 14.14 10.29 6.33
CA CYS A 189 14.63 9.04 6.94
C CYS A 189 13.67 8.50 8.02
N ASP A 190 12.55 9.19 8.28
CA ASP A 190 11.58 8.81 9.29
C ASP A 190 10.60 7.76 8.76
N SER A 191 10.37 6.72 9.55
CA SER A 191 9.44 5.64 9.20
C SER A 191 7.97 6.10 9.09
N ASP A 192 7.64 7.25 9.65
CA ASP A 192 6.30 7.86 9.60
C ASP A 192 6.10 8.75 8.36
N GLY A 193 7.16 8.98 7.57
CA GLY A 193 7.10 9.68 6.29
C GLY A 193 6.44 8.86 5.19
N LYS A 194 5.17 8.45 5.39
CA LYS A 194 4.43 7.62 4.44
C LYS A 194 2.95 7.99 4.35
N LEU A 195 2.36 7.71 3.19
CA LEU A 195 0.94 7.81 2.93
C LEU A 195 0.40 6.41 2.65
N ASN A 196 -0.34 5.86 3.60
CA ASN A 196 -0.88 4.51 3.55
C ASN A 196 -2.36 4.45 3.96
N SER A 197 -3.06 5.57 3.85
CA SER A 197 -4.50 5.66 4.11
C SER A 197 -5.14 6.51 3.02
N PHE A 198 -6.04 5.92 2.26
CA PHE A 198 -6.64 6.52 1.07
C PHE A 198 -8.16 6.41 1.13
N ILE A 199 -8.85 7.39 0.54
CA ILE A 199 -10.30 7.35 0.35
C ILE A 199 -10.59 6.77 -1.04
N ASP A 200 -11.31 5.67 -1.08
CA ASP A 200 -11.76 5.05 -2.31
C ASP A 200 -13.16 4.50 -2.12
N ASP A 201 -14.11 4.98 -2.95
CA ASP A 201 -15.53 4.63 -2.91
C ASP A 201 -16.15 4.74 -1.50
N GLY A 202 -15.83 5.86 -0.81
CA GLY A 202 -16.33 6.13 0.55
C GLY A 202 -15.74 5.24 1.66
N LYS A 203 -14.73 4.42 1.35
CA LYS A 203 -14.04 3.55 2.31
C LYS A 203 -12.58 3.98 2.45
N ILE A 204 -11.98 3.67 3.61
CA ILE A 204 -10.55 3.85 3.84
C ILE A 204 -9.83 2.56 3.40
N LYS A 205 -8.86 2.70 2.52
CA LYS A 205 -7.99 1.62 2.03
C LYS A 205 -6.53 1.94 2.36
N SER A 206 -5.73 0.90 2.54
CA SER A 206 -4.27 1.02 2.77
C SER A 206 -3.47 1.20 1.49
N LEU A 207 -4.06 0.93 0.34
CA LEU A 207 -3.43 0.98 -0.97
C LEU A 207 -4.28 1.77 -1.94
N LEU A 208 -3.62 2.49 -2.84
CA LEU A 208 -4.22 3.21 -3.97
C LEU A 208 -3.94 2.45 -5.26
N ASN A 209 -4.87 2.48 -6.20
CA ASN A 209 -4.63 2.00 -7.55
C ASN A 209 -3.81 3.05 -8.32
N LEU A 210 -2.66 2.64 -8.84
CA LEU A 210 -1.67 3.49 -9.49
C LEU A 210 -1.24 2.89 -10.83
N HIS A 211 -0.62 3.71 -11.65
CA HIS A 211 -0.05 3.27 -12.91
C HIS A 211 1.41 2.85 -12.72
N ARG A 212 1.87 1.93 -13.55
CA ARG A 212 3.30 1.60 -13.63
C ARG A 212 4.09 2.84 -14.05
N LEU A 213 5.24 3.07 -13.41
CA LEU A 213 6.14 4.13 -13.85
C LEU A 213 6.74 3.80 -15.21
N GLU A 214 6.85 4.80 -16.05
CA GLU A 214 7.52 4.76 -17.34
C GLU A 214 8.87 5.45 -17.23
N GLU A 215 9.88 4.88 -17.86
CA GLU A 215 11.20 5.50 -17.88
C GLU A 215 11.13 6.87 -18.58
N ASN A 216 11.77 7.87 -17.95
CA ASN A 216 11.85 9.25 -18.43
C ASN A 216 10.53 10.04 -18.52
N ASN A 217 9.46 9.54 -17.94
CA ASN A 217 8.20 10.26 -17.85
C ASN A 217 7.88 10.59 -16.39
N ASP A 218 7.49 11.84 -16.15
CA ASP A 218 7.00 12.26 -14.84
C ASP A 218 5.70 11.54 -14.50
N TYR A 219 5.56 11.16 -13.24
CA TYR A 219 4.31 10.63 -12.71
C TYR A 219 3.82 11.50 -11.56
N LEU A 220 2.92 12.43 -11.91
CA LEU A 220 2.46 13.48 -11.00
C LEU A 220 1.21 13.04 -10.25
N ILE A 221 1.26 13.22 -8.94
CA ILE A 221 0.17 12.90 -8.01
C ILE A 221 -0.32 14.20 -7.36
N GLY A 222 -1.63 14.36 -7.27
CA GLY A 222 -2.26 15.47 -6.58
C GLY A 222 -2.84 15.04 -5.23
N ILE A 223 -2.55 15.81 -4.19
CA ILE A 223 -3.19 15.74 -2.89
C ILE A 223 -4.11 16.93 -2.78
N PHE A 224 -5.40 16.65 -2.73
CA PHE A 224 -6.44 17.66 -2.75
C PHE A 224 -6.86 18.06 -1.33
N MET A 225 -7.49 19.24 -1.21
CA MET A 225 -7.99 19.78 0.06
C MET A 225 -6.86 20.07 1.08
N ALA A 226 -5.69 20.45 0.60
CA ALA A 226 -4.51 20.76 1.41
C ALA A 226 -4.46 22.24 1.90
N GLY A 227 -5.51 23.07 1.66
CA GLY A 227 -5.50 24.48 1.99
C GLY A 227 -5.64 24.82 3.47
N ALA A 228 -6.11 23.90 4.29
CA ALA A 228 -6.29 24.15 5.72
C ALA A 228 -5.08 23.70 6.53
N TYR A 229 -4.37 24.66 7.13
CA TYR A 229 -3.30 24.47 8.13
C TYR A 229 -2.00 23.83 7.64
N GLN A 230 -1.97 23.16 6.50
CA GLN A 230 -0.80 22.37 6.08
C GLN A 230 0.45 23.24 5.91
N GLU A 231 0.34 24.38 5.25
CA GLU A 231 1.44 25.30 5.04
C GLU A 231 1.90 25.97 6.35
N SER A 232 0.98 26.35 7.23
CA SER A 232 1.29 27.02 8.47
C SER A 232 1.86 26.10 9.56
N LEU A 233 1.50 24.80 9.55
CA LEU A 233 1.96 23.81 10.52
C LEU A 233 3.15 22.96 10.00
N GLY A 234 3.49 23.09 8.71
CA GLY A 234 4.58 22.34 8.11
C GLY A 234 5.92 22.65 8.78
N ASN A 235 6.69 21.61 9.07
CA ASN A 235 7.99 21.70 9.72
C ASN A 235 9.10 21.18 8.80
N PHE A 236 10.29 21.83 8.89
CA PHE A 236 11.51 21.36 8.21
C PHE A 236 12.06 20.12 8.93
N HIS A 237 11.49 18.97 8.65
CA HIS A 237 11.93 17.71 9.20
C HIS A 237 13.01 17.09 8.31
N ASN A 238 14.14 16.69 8.91
CA ASN A 238 15.30 16.13 8.21
C ASN A 238 15.87 17.03 7.07
N LEU A 239 15.73 18.34 7.22
CA LEU A 239 16.18 19.34 6.25
C LEU A 239 15.50 19.27 4.87
N PHE A 240 14.44 18.46 4.74
CA PHE A 240 13.61 18.46 3.55
C PHE A 240 12.53 19.54 3.63
N GLY A 241 12.47 20.35 2.62
CA GLY A 241 11.48 21.40 2.43
C GLY A 241 11.71 22.10 1.11
N ASN A 242 10.70 22.83 0.67
CA ASN A 242 10.79 23.69 -0.53
C ASN A 242 11.61 24.92 -0.25
#